data_2e9b73429b0b1e2c5a5e3a135af2fc2e
#
_entry.id   2e9b73429b0b1e2c5a5e3a135af2fc2e
#
_cell.length_a   1.000
_cell.length_b   1.000
_cell.length_c   1.000
_cell.angle_alpha   90.00
_cell.angle_beta   90.00
_cell.angle_gamma   90.00
#
_symmetry.space_group_name_H-M   'P 1'
#
loop_
_entity.id
_entity.type
_entity.pdbx_description
1 polymer ?
#
loop_
_entity_poly.entity_id
_entity_poly.type
_entity_poly.pdbx_seq_one_letter_code
_entity_poly.pdbx_strand_id
1 'polypeptide(L)'
;VLQNTLRYFLKIKSMKRIMVILIAIICFNGCDKERMIIDWAPITFKIQVQDSQGNDMLDPANNNTWLIGTEISFRNYSEVIDKNDISPVTKAIMPIYGGARVEKGSDCYYIAFGQFHREDNDTEQMTIKWPDGCISEVTYKCKLIESKLEVKESFELNDKKCSNPIVIVK
;
A
#
# COMPACT_ATOMS: atom_id res chain seq x y z
N VAL A 1 13.43 -0.40 76.34
CA VAL A 1 13.41 0.76 75.45
C VAL A 1 14.35 0.51 74.25
N LEU A 2 15.62 0.12 74.49
CA LEU A 2 16.64 -0.05 73.43
C LEU A 2 16.31 -1.09 72.38
N GLN A 3 15.65 -2.23 72.72
CA GLN A 3 15.30 -3.28 71.82
C GLN A 3 14.22 -2.86 70.79
N ASN A 4 13.28 -2.02 71.17
CA ASN A 4 12.24 -1.55 70.26
C ASN A 4 12.80 -0.54 69.24
N THR A 5 13.73 0.28 69.59
CA THR A 5 14.40 1.25 68.71
C THR A 5 15.24 0.54 67.67
N LEU A 6 15.96 -0.55 68.03
CA LEU A 6 16.73 -1.35 67.08
C LEU A 6 15.87 -2.06 66.05
N ARG A 7 14.71 -2.60 66.46
CA ARG A 7 13.73 -3.22 65.54
C ARG A 7 13.13 -2.21 64.55
N TYR A 8 12.88 -1.00 64.98
CA TYR A 8 12.40 0.08 64.10
C TYR A 8 13.44 0.46 63.04
N PHE A 9 14.71 0.60 63.41
CA PHE A 9 15.79 0.90 62.48
C PHE A 9 16.00 -0.21 61.44
N LEU A 10 15.94 -1.45 61.84
CA LEU A 10 16.05 -2.60 60.93
C LEU A 10 14.87 -2.67 59.97
N LYS A 11 13.65 -2.38 60.40
CA LYS A 11 12.43 -2.34 59.55
C LYS A 11 12.50 -1.21 58.52
N ILE A 12 12.99 -0.02 58.88
CA ILE A 12 13.15 1.10 57.95
C ILE A 12 14.23 0.79 56.88
N LYS A 13 15.36 0.17 57.29
CA LYS A 13 16.41 -0.23 56.35
C LYS A 13 15.92 -1.27 55.34
N SER A 14 15.11 -2.23 55.79
CA SER A 14 14.47 -3.24 54.92
C SER A 14 13.47 -2.62 53.96
N MET A 15 12.61 -1.71 54.42
CA MET A 15 11.66 -1.00 53.55
C MET A 15 12.34 -0.18 52.46
N LYS A 16 13.42 0.54 52.78
CA LYS A 16 14.18 1.28 51.76
C LYS A 16 14.79 0.37 50.69
N ARG A 17 15.28 -0.81 51.05
CA ARG A 17 15.80 -1.80 50.09
C ARG A 17 14.71 -2.35 49.21
N ILE A 18 13.53 -2.66 49.74
CA ILE A 18 12.35 -3.13 48.97
C ILE A 18 11.88 -2.04 48.00
N MET A 19 11.86 -0.79 48.44
CA MET A 19 11.44 0.34 47.58
C MET A 19 12.42 0.55 46.40
N VAL A 20 13.74 0.43 46.63
CA VAL A 20 14.72 0.51 45.53
C VAL A 20 14.58 -0.63 44.53
N ILE A 21 14.30 -1.85 45.00
CA ILE A 21 14.06 -3.01 44.13
C ILE A 21 12.78 -2.81 43.30
N LEU A 22 11.72 -2.30 43.91
CA LEU A 22 10.48 -1.99 43.23
C LEU A 22 10.67 -0.93 42.12
N ILE A 23 11.39 0.13 42.40
CA ILE A 23 11.72 1.18 41.45
C ILE A 23 12.57 0.62 40.31
N ALA A 24 13.55 -0.25 40.58
CA ALA A 24 14.36 -0.90 39.57
C ALA A 24 13.50 -1.78 38.65
N ILE A 25 12.58 -2.56 39.21
CA ILE A 25 11.66 -3.41 38.42
C ILE A 25 10.76 -2.56 37.49
N ILE A 26 10.27 -1.41 37.96
CA ILE A 26 9.45 -0.49 37.16
C ILE A 26 10.30 0.13 36.04
N CYS A 27 11.54 0.51 36.29
CA CYS A 27 12.42 1.05 35.25
C CYS A 27 12.82 0.01 34.20
N PHE A 28 12.95 -1.25 34.56
CA PHE A 28 13.28 -2.30 33.61
C PHE A 28 12.08 -2.75 32.76
N ASN A 29 10.85 -2.56 33.21
CA ASN A 29 9.64 -2.87 32.40
C ASN A 29 9.21 -1.70 31.50
N GLY A 30 9.82 -0.54 31.62
CA GLY A 30 9.49 0.67 30.84
C GLY A 30 10.19 0.77 29.48
N CYS A 31 10.94 -0.24 29.04
CA CYS A 31 11.38 -0.32 27.64
C CYS A 31 10.24 -0.90 26.79
N ASP A 32 9.23 -0.11 26.49
CA ASP A 32 8.45 -0.34 25.30
C ASP A 32 9.43 -0.34 24.13
N LYS A 33 9.52 -1.49 23.45
CA LYS A 33 10.19 -1.53 22.13
C LYS A 33 9.50 -0.46 21.30
N GLU A 34 10.22 0.61 21.00
CA GLU A 34 9.75 1.59 20.03
C GLU A 34 9.28 0.80 18.82
N ARG A 35 7.97 0.80 18.57
CA ARG A 35 7.43 0.20 17.36
C ARG A 35 7.97 1.07 16.24
N MET A 36 8.87 0.50 15.46
CA MET A 36 9.35 1.14 14.25
C MET A 36 8.14 1.37 13.36
N ILE A 37 7.76 2.63 13.17
CA ILE A 37 6.73 2.99 12.22
C ILE A 37 7.37 2.85 10.84
N ILE A 38 7.04 1.78 10.15
CA ILE A 38 7.51 1.55 8.78
C ILE A 38 6.46 2.14 7.86
N ASP A 39 6.81 3.22 7.18
CA ASP A 39 5.98 3.81 6.15
C ASP A 39 6.26 3.09 4.82
N TRP A 40 5.39 2.17 4.45
CA TRP A 40 5.48 1.44 3.21
C TRP A 40 5.07 2.35 2.04
N ALA A 41 5.90 2.42 1.01
CA ALA A 41 5.56 3.16 -0.20
C ALA A 41 4.19 2.70 -0.73
N PRO A 42 3.31 3.65 -1.12
CA PRO A 42 1.98 3.31 -1.63
C PRO A 42 2.07 2.48 -2.92
N ILE A 43 1.03 1.69 -3.20
CA ILE A 43 0.91 1.00 -4.47
C ILE A 43 0.18 1.87 -5.50
N THR A 44 0.71 1.85 -6.72
CA THR A 44 0.01 2.33 -7.93
C THR A 44 -0.12 1.16 -8.89
N PHE A 45 -1.35 0.84 -9.27
CA PHE A 45 -1.59 -0.13 -10.33
C PHE A 45 -1.26 0.51 -11.67
N LYS A 46 -0.42 -0.16 -12.45
CA LYS A 46 -0.07 0.26 -13.81
C LYS A 46 -0.70 -0.72 -14.78
N ILE A 47 -1.60 -0.23 -15.61
CA ILE A 47 -2.37 -1.05 -16.56
C ILE A 47 -1.91 -0.66 -17.95
N GLN A 48 -1.25 -1.58 -18.64
CA GLN A 48 -0.86 -1.45 -20.04
C GLN A 48 -1.93 -2.12 -20.90
N VAL A 49 -2.34 -1.49 -21.99
CA VAL A 49 -3.31 -2.06 -22.92
C VAL A 49 -2.65 -2.22 -24.27
N GLN A 50 -2.69 -3.43 -24.79
CA GLN A 50 -2.13 -3.80 -26.09
C GLN A 50 -3.19 -4.39 -26.99
N ASP A 51 -3.00 -4.28 -28.30
CA ASP A 51 -3.77 -5.05 -29.26
C ASP A 51 -3.22 -6.50 -29.36
N SER A 52 -3.86 -7.32 -30.19
CA SER A 52 -3.45 -8.71 -30.42
C SER A 52 -2.08 -8.85 -31.11
N GLN A 53 -1.53 -7.76 -31.64
CA GLN A 53 -0.21 -7.69 -32.26
C GLN A 53 0.86 -7.14 -31.34
N GLY A 54 0.48 -6.73 -30.11
CA GLY A 54 1.37 -6.17 -29.10
C GLY A 54 1.60 -4.66 -29.24
N ASN A 55 0.85 -3.95 -30.10
CA ASN A 55 0.96 -2.50 -30.19
C ASN A 55 0.33 -1.83 -28.98
N ASP A 56 0.98 -0.78 -28.49
CA ASP A 56 0.50 0.02 -27.36
C ASP A 56 -0.76 0.80 -27.78
N MET A 57 -1.89 0.45 -27.19
CA MET A 57 -3.15 1.10 -27.46
C MET A 57 -3.32 2.41 -26.67
N LEU A 58 -2.47 2.67 -25.68
CA LEU A 58 -2.49 3.89 -24.86
C LEU A 58 -1.63 5.02 -25.44
N ASP A 59 -0.86 4.76 -26.51
CA ASP A 59 -0.05 5.79 -27.17
C ASP A 59 -0.97 6.93 -27.65
N PRO A 60 -0.71 8.20 -27.28
CA PRO A 60 -1.47 9.35 -27.74
C PRO A 60 -1.49 9.54 -29.26
N ALA A 61 -0.54 8.95 -29.98
CA ALA A 61 -0.57 8.93 -31.45
C ALA A 61 -1.75 8.11 -32.00
N ASN A 62 -2.30 7.21 -31.19
CA ASN A 62 -3.49 6.45 -31.49
C ASN A 62 -4.75 7.22 -31.04
N ASN A 63 -5.90 6.87 -31.59
CA ASN A 63 -7.15 7.42 -31.12
C ASN A 63 -7.59 6.74 -29.83
N ASN A 64 -7.29 7.37 -28.67
CA ASN A 64 -7.56 6.80 -27.34
C ASN A 64 -8.98 7.13 -26.85
N THR A 65 -9.84 7.71 -27.66
CA THR A 65 -11.21 8.08 -27.26
C THR A 65 -12.05 6.87 -26.83
N TRP A 66 -11.64 5.66 -27.23
CA TRP A 66 -12.27 4.41 -26.83
C TRP A 66 -12.12 4.10 -25.33
N LEU A 67 -11.17 4.73 -24.64
CA LEU A 67 -10.99 4.59 -23.19
C LEU A 67 -12.02 5.38 -22.37
N ILE A 68 -12.65 6.41 -22.97
CA ILE A 68 -13.61 7.28 -22.28
C ILE A 68 -14.78 6.45 -21.78
N GLY A 69 -15.05 6.53 -20.46
CA GLY A 69 -16.07 5.73 -19.81
C GLY A 69 -15.57 4.42 -19.21
N THR A 70 -14.26 4.10 -19.31
CA THR A 70 -13.69 2.99 -18.56
C THR A 70 -13.79 3.30 -17.07
N GLU A 71 -14.43 2.43 -16.30
CA GLU A 71 -14.56 2.53 -14.86
C GLU A 71 -13.54 1.59 -14.19
N ILE A 72 -12.69 2.13 -13.31
CA ILE A 72 -11.74 1.35 -12.52
C ILE A 72 -12.12 1.49 -11.05
N SER A 73 -12.30 0.38 -10.35
CA SER A 73 -12.67 0.37 -8.95
C SER A 73 -11.77 -0.54 -8.12
N PHE A 74 -11.38 -0.06 -6.94
CA PHE A 74 -10.58 -0.79 -5.96
C PHE A 74 -10.89 -0.26 -4.57
N ARG A 75 -11.23 -1.14 -3.63
CA ARG A 75 -11.73 -0.77 -2.30
C ARG A 75 -12.95 0.17 -2.41
N ASN A 76 -12.86 1.32 -1.75
CA ASN A 76 -13.90 2.36 -1.76
C ASN A 76 -13.70 3.41 -2.87
N TYR A 77 -12.71 3.22 -3.74
CA TYR A 77 -12.41 4.15 -4.82
C TYR A 77 -12.97 3.62 -6.13
N SER A 78 -13.59 4.51 -6.88
CA SER A 78 -14.03 4.25 -8.25
C SER A 78 -13.77 5.50 -9.06
N GLU A 79 -13.14 5.34 -10.21
CA GLU A 79 -12.80 6.41 -11.14
C GLU A 79 -13.26 6.03 -12.54
N VAL A 80 -13.82 7.00 -13.24
CA VAL A 80 -14.22 6.84 -14.65
C VAL A 80 -13.29 7.68 -15.50
N ILE A 81 -12.57 7.05 -16.41
CA ILE A 81 -11.65 7.74 -17.31
C ILE A 81 -12.41 8.71 -18.20
N ASP A 82 -12.04 9.97 -18.13
CA ASP A 82 -12.57 11.04 -18.97
C ASP A 82 -11.54 11.53 -19.99
N LYS A 83 -11.93 12.55 -20.76
CA LYS A 83 -11.08 13.14 -21.79
C LYS A 83 -9.80 13.79 -21.24
N ASN A 84 -9.80 14.26 -20.00
CA ASN A 84 -8.65 14.93 -19.40
C ASN A 84 -7.61 13.93 -18.92
N ASP A 85 -8.02 12.71 -18.55
CA ASP A 85 -7.14 11.65 -18.06
C ASP A 85 -6.30 11.04 -19.18
N ILE A 86 -6.75 11.15 -20.42
CA ILE A 86 -6.07 10.64 -21.62
C ILE A 86 -4.94 11.58 -22.08
N SER A 87 -5.02 12.87 -21.73
CA SER A 87 -3.97 13.84 -22.08
C SER A 87 -2.71 13.58 -21.29
N PRO A 88 -1.57 13.27 -21.91
CA PRO A 88 -0.32 13.11 -21.20
C PRO A 88 0.03 14.41 -20.49
N VAL A 89 -0.06 14.40 -19.17
CA VAL A 89 0.25 15.58 -18.35
C VAL A 89 1.76 15.80 -18.37
N THR A 90 2.20 16.82 -19.05
CA THR A 90 3.60 17.26 -19.08
C THR A 90 4.01 18.09 -17.85
N LYS A 91 3.11 18.30 -16.88
CA LYS A 91 3.36 19.14 -15.71
C LYS A 91 3.30 18.33 -14.41
N ALA A 92 4.19 18.72 -13.48
CA ALA A 92 4.42 18.21 -12.15
C ALA A 92 3.52 17.05 -11.71
N ILE A 93 4.11 15.89 -11.52
CA ILE A 93 3.44 14.67 -11.09
C ILE A 93 2.77 14.95 -9.74
N MET A 94 1.49 15.26 -9.75
CA MET A 94 0.71 15.29 -8.52
C MET A 94 0.34 13.87 -8.12
N PRO A 95 0.37 13.55 -6.82
CA PRO A 95 -0.10 12.25 -6.33
C PRO A 95 -1.51 11.95 -6.82
N ILE A 96 -1.75 10.73 -7.31
CA ILE A 96 -3.06 10.27 -7.77
C ILE A 96 -3.72 9.52 -6.61
N TYR A 97 -4.34 10.23 -5.69
CA TYR A 97 -5.06 9.57 -4.60
C TYR A 97 -6.41 9.02 -5.11
N GLY A 98 -6.46 7.71 -5.37
CA GLY A 98 -7.68 7.03 -5.79
C GLY A 98 -8.18 7.37 -7.20
N GLY A 99 -7.41 8.13 -7.98
CA GLY A 99 -7.74 8.50 -9.35
C GLY A 99 -7.00 7.69 -10.40
N ALA A 100 -7.36 7.88 -11.66
CA ALA A 100 -6.73 7.24 -12.80
C ALA A 100 -6.30 8.27 -13.84
N ARG A 101 -5.17 8.02 -14.51
CA ARG A 101 -4.71 8.82 -15.65
C ARG A 101 -3.76 8.03 -16.53
N VAL A 102 -3.64 8.44 -17.79
CA VAL A 102 -2.66 7.87 -18.71
C VAL A 102 -1.30 8.55 -18.50
N GLU A 103 -0.27 7.76 -18.23
CA GLU A 103 1.11 8.22 -18.03
C GLU A 103 2.06 7.55 -19.02
N LYS A 104 3.12 8.27 -19.38
CA LYS A 104 4.20 7.73 -20.19
C LYS A 104 5.23 7.03 -19.31
N GLY A 105 5.49 5.75 -19.58
CA GLY A 105 6.62 5.01 -19.04
C GLY A 105 7.89 5.17 -19.86
N SER A 106 8.91 4.32 -19.60
CA SER A 106 10.13 4.27 -20.41
C SER A 106 9.85 3.79 -21.82
N ASP A 107 9.06 2.74 -21.96
CA ASP A 107 8.87 2.01 -23.22
C ASP A 107 7.44 1.97 -23.70
N CYS A 108 6.48 2.30 -22.84
CA CYS A 108 5.04 2.26 -23.15
C CYS A 108 4.26 3.27 -22.32
N TYR A 109 3.01 3.47 -22.69
CA TYR A 109 2.04 4.19 -21.85
C TYR A 109 1.28 3.21 -20.96
N TYR A 110 0.78 3.69 -19.83
CA TYR A 110 -0.04 2.92 -18.93
C TYR A 110 -1.10 3.81 -18.26
N ILE A 111 -2.22 3.23 -17.89
CA ILE A 111 -3.16 3.83 -16.97
C ILE A 111 -2.56 3.65 -15.57
N ALA A 112 -2.22 4.75 -14.91
CA ALA A 112 -1.82 4.76 -13.52
C ALA A 112 -3.07 4.96 -12.67
N PHE A 113 -3.38 4.01 -11.79
CA PHE A 113 -4.49 4.09 -10.86
C PHE A 113 -3.99 3.88 -9.44
N GLY A 114 -4.23 4.84 -8.55
CA GLY A 114 -3.90 4.62 -7.15
C GLY A 114 -3.17 5.69 -6.43
N GLN A 115 -2.10 5.30 -5.80
CA GLN A 115 -1.42 5.58 -4.56
C GLN A 115 -2.24 5.12 -3.35
N PHE A 116 -2.55 3.82 -3.34
CA PHE A 116 -3.25 3.18 -2.24
C PHE A 116 -2.28 2.73 -1.16
N HIS A 117 -2.69 2.84 0.10
CA HIS A 117 -1.93 2.30 1.21
C HIS A 117 -1.86 0.77 1.11
N ARG A 118 -0.70 0.18 1.44
CA ARG A 118 -0.54 -1.27 1.49
C ARG A 118 -1.09 -1.83 2.79
N GLU A 119 -1.91 -2.85 2.67
CA GLU A 119 -2.45 -3.60 3.80
C GLU A 119 -1.86 -5.02 3.81
N ASP A 120 -1.54 -5.52 5.02
CA ASP A 120 -0.88 -6.81 5.18
C ASP A 120 -1.87 -7.96 5.10
N ASN A 121 -1.51 -9.01 4.37
CA ASN A 121 -2.21 -10.29 4.27
C ASN A 121 -3.61 -10.27 3.65
N ASP A 122 -4.04 -9.16 3.07
CA ASP A 122 -5.35 -9.11 2.43
C ASP A 122 -5.27 -9.51 0.96
N THR A 123 -6.30 -10.24 0.53
CA THR A 123 -6.57 -10.49 -0.87
C THR A 123 -7.63 -9.50 -1.30
N GLU A 124 -7.28 -8.62 -2.22
CA GLU A 124 -8.12 -7.53 -2.68
C GLU A 124 -8.38 -7.67 -4.19
N GLN A 125 -9.49 -7.11 -4.64
CA GLN A 125 -9.91 -7.18 -6.04
C GLN A 125 -10.07 -5.77 -6.61
N MET A 126 -9.42 -5.54 -7.75
CA MET A 126 -9.65 -4.37 -8.59
C MET A 126 -10.47 -4.82 -9.80
N THR A 127 -11.49 -4.06 -10.14
CA THR A 127 -12.35 -4.31 -11.30
C THR A 127 -12.18 -3.19 -12.31
N ILE A 128 -12.06 -3.56 -13.59
CA ILE A 128 -12.00 -2.64 -14.72
C ILE A 128 -13.16 -2.97 -15.64
N LYS A 129 -14.11 -2.05 -15.76
CA LYS A 129 -15.23 -2.15 -16.70
C LYS A 129 -14.92 -1.30 -17.91
N TRP A 130 -14.78 -1.93 -19.05
CA TRP A 130 -14.48 -1.28 -20.31
C TRP A 130 -15.73 -0.74 -20.98
N PRO A 131 -15.64 0.30 -21.83
CA PRO A 131 -16.80 0.84 -22.56
C PRO A 131 -17.50 -0.16 -23.50
N ASP A 132 -16.78 -1.20 -23.92
CA ASP A 132 -17.34 -2.30 -24.72
C ASP A 132 -18.16 -3.31 -23.91
N GLY A 133 -18.30 -3.08 -22.60
CA GLY A 133 -19.01 -3.95 -21.66
C GLY A 133 -18.18 -5.12 -21.13
N CYS A 134 -16.94 -5.30 -21.59
CA CYS A 134 -16.04 -6.29 -21.02
C CYS A 134 -15.60 -5.90 -19.60
N ILE A 135 -15.30 -6.91 -18.77
CA ILE A 135 -14.76 -6.72 -17.43
C ILE A 135 -13.42 -7.43 -17.34
N SER A 136 -12.44 -6.76 -16.72
CA SER A 136 -11.17 -7.34 -16.31
C SER A 136 -11.07 -7.28 -14.80
N GLU A 137 -10.74 -8.41 -14.18
CA GLU A 137 -10.59 -8.50 -12.73
C GLU A 137 -9.12 -8.73 -12.37
N VAL A 138 -8.60 -7.93 -11.45
CA VAL A 138 -7.23 -8.05 -10.96
C VAL A 138 -7.28 -8.38 -9.48
N THR A 139 -6.79 -9.57 -9.12
CA THR A 139 -6.58 -9.94 -7.73
C THR A 139 -5.18 -9.49 -7.29
N TYR A 140 -5.13 -8.74 -6.21
CA TYR A 140 -3.93 -8.25 -5.58
C TYR A 140 -3.76 -8.85 -4.19
N LYS A 141 -2.56 -9.32 -3.88
CA LYS A 141 -2.19 -9.80 -2.53
C LYS A 141 -0.91 -9.14 -2.11
N CYS A 142 -0.88 -8.65 -0.88
CA CYS A 142 0.30 -8.03 -0.27
C CYS A 142 0.63 -8.72 1.05
N LYS A 143 1.92 -8.95 1.29
CA LYS A 143 2.44 -9.41 2.57
C LYS A 143 3.61 -8.54 2.98
N LEU A 144 3.46 -7.87 4.13
CA LEU A 144 4.49 -7.03 4.73
C LEU A 144 5.34 -7.87 5.68
N ILE A 145 6.66 -7.86 5.51
CA ILE A 145 7.62 -8.58 6.36
C ILE A 145 8.47 -7.56 7.09
N GLU A 146 7.94 -7.03 8.21
CA GLU A 146 8.60 -5.98 9.00
C GLU A 146 10.03 -6.34 9.41
N SER A 147 10.27 -7.60 9.81
CA SER A 147 11.60 -8.05 10.26
C SER A 147 12.68 -7.97 9.18
N LYS A 148 12.28 -7.92 7.89
CA LYS A 148 13.18 -7.83 6.74
C LYS A 148 13.03 -6.54 5.97
N LEU A 149 12.08 -5.67 6.34
CA LEU A 149 11.69 -4.48 5.57
C LEU A 149 11.34 -4.84 4.11
N GLU A 150 10.67 -5.97 3.92
CA GLU A 150 10.36 -6.54 2.60
C GLU A 150 8.85 -6.54 2.35
N VAL A 151 8.45 -6.17 1.14
CA VAL A 151 7.07 -6.29 0.65
C VAL A 151 7.02 -7.41 -0.37
N LYS A 152 6.14 -8.38 -0.16
CA LYS A 152 5.83 -9.42 -1.14
C LYS A 152 4.46 -9.15 -1.75
N GLU A 153 4.44 -8.94 -3.05
CA GLU A 153 3.24 -8.67 -3.82
C GLU A 153 3.01 -9.74 -4.87
N SER A 154 1.76 -10.02 -5.14
CA SER A 154 1.36 -10.86 -6.26
C SER A 154 0.09 -10.31 -6.91
N PHE A 155 0.03 -10.47 -8.24
CA PHE A 155 -1.06 -10.00 -9.09
C PHE A 155 -1.58 -11.15 -9.93
N GLU A 156 -2.90 -11.22 -10.08
CA GLU A 156 -3.56 -12.16 -10.99
C GLU A 156 -4.58 -11.37 -11.82
N LEU A 157 -4.53 -11.51 -13.13
CA LEU A 157 -5.52 -10.94 -14.08
C LEU A 157 -6.43 -12.06 -14.56
N ASN A 158 -7.72 -11.98 -14.26
CA ASN A 158 -8.70 -13.01 -14.62
C ASN A 158 -8.20 -14.42 -14.25
N ASP A 159 -7.78 -14.59 -12.97
CA ASP A 159 -7.22 -15.81 -12.38
C ASP A 159 -5.89 -16.29 -12.98
N LYS A 160 -5.23 -15.48 -13.80
CA LYS A 160 -3.90 -15.77 -14.33
C LYS A 160 -2.85 -14.87 -13.73
N LYS A 161 -1.78 -15.48 -13.20
CA LYS A 161 -0.67 -14.74 -12.60
C LYS A 161 -0.07 -13.75 -13.58
N CYS A 162 0.13 -12.51 -13.13
CA CYS A 162 0.73 -11.43 -13.87
C CYS A 162 1.70 -10.60 -13.00
N SER A 163 2.21 -9.51 -13.54
CA SER A 163 3.06 -8.54 -12.84
C SER A 163 2.47 -7.14 -12.95
N ASN A 164 2.99 -6.19 -12.20
CA ASN A 164 2.73 -4.77 -12.37
C ASN A 164 3.92 -4.16 -13.18
N PRO A 165 3.76 -3.66 -14.40
CA PRO A 165 2.49 -3.38 -15.10
C PRO A 165 1.66 -4.60 -15.47
N ILE A 166 0.34 -4.45 -15.33
CA ILE A 166 -0.65 -5.46 -15.70
C ILE A 166 -0.96 -5.28 -17.20
N VAL A 167 -0.64 -6.27 -18.01
CA VAL A 167 -0.85 -6.19 -19.46
C VAL A 167 -2.21 -6.78 -19.83
N ILE A 168 -3.06 -5.97 -20.45
CA ILE A 168 -4.38 -6.35 -20.95
C ILE A 168 -4.35 -6.32 -22.47
N VAL A 169 -4.77 -7.42 -23.10
CA VAL A 169 -4.87 -7.53 -24.56
C VAL A 169 -6.32 -7.32 -24.96
N LYS A 170 -6.57 -6.41 -25.92
CA LYS A 170 -7.87 -6.03 -26.46
C LYS A 170 -7.98 -6.33 -27.95
#